data_32552a5ffd37c9c77c7c8f8359ccae33
#
_entry.id   32552a5ffd37c9c77c7c8f8359ccae33
#
_cell.length_a   1.000
_cell.length_b   1.000
_cell.length_c   1.000
_cell.angle_alpha   90.00
_cell.angle_beta   90.00
_cell.angle_gamma   90.00
#
_symmetry.space_group_name_H-M   'P 1'
#
loop_
_entity.id
_entity.type
_entity.pdbx_description
1 polymer ?
#
loop_
_entity_poly.entity_id
_entity_poly.type
_entity_poly.pdbx_seq_one_letter_code
_entity_poly.pdbx_strand_id
1 'polypeptide(L)'
;MKRFYNLLARLNLRYFSDNGLSMSNSLKINVLLIPEEGQRFVFSEGDAWFKTCFHKEERLDFALETIDVDCMITKTSGTVFIKGNFSALIDADCSRCLERTRLTIGSNFTYTLIPVKAEQKEEIELKPEELEISSYQGDFIDLAPIICEQIILQIPIKILCREECKGLCQRCGTNLNAAS
;
A
#
# COMPACT_ATOMS: atom_id res chain seq x y z
N MET A 1 3.57 18.46 -3.09
CA MET A 1 3.73 17.66 -4.33
C MET A 1 5.03 16.84 -4.38
N LYS A 2 6.22 17.40 -4.12
CA LYS A 2 7.50 16.66 -4.18
C LYS A 2 7.66 15.53 -3.14
N ARG A 3 6.96 15.56 -1.98
CA ARG A 3 7.09 14.54 -0.92
C ARG A 3 6.41 13.22 -1.25
N PHE A 4 5.23 13.24 -1.90
CA PHE A 4 4.51 12.02 -2.31
C PHE A 4 5.19 11.28 -3.46
N TYR A 5 5.70 12.01 -4.46
CA TYR A 5 6.49 11.41 -5.54
C TYR A 5 7.78 10.74 -5.02
N ASN A 6 8.41 11.31 -3.99
CA ASN A 6 9.56 10.69 -3.34
C ASN A 6 9.19 9.43 -2.53
N LEU A 7 7.97 9.34 -2.00
CA LEU A 7 7.52 8.13 -1.30
C LEU A 7 7.31 6.98 -2.29
N LEU A 8 6.61 7.22 -3.41
CA LEU A 8 6.42 6.23 -4.48
C LEU A 8 7.75 5.84 -5.17
N ALA A 9 8.65 6.81 -5.39
CA ALA A 9 9.96 6.53 -5.97
C ALA A 9 10.90 5.77 -5.01
N ARG A 10 10.66 5.82 -3.69
CA ARG A 10 11.40 5.07 -2.66
C ARG A 10 10.79 3.71 -2.35
N LEU A 11 9.52 3.52 -2.66
CA LEU A 11 8.87 2.20 -2.72
C LEU A 11 9.40 1.35 -3.90
N ASN A 12 10.51 1.81 -4.50
CA ASN A 12 11.29 0.99 -5.42
C ASN A 12 11.54 -0.35 -4.73
N LEU A 13 10.73 -1.31 -5.11
CA LEU A 13 10.74 -2.71 -4.73
C LEU A 13 12.15 -3.30 -4.82
N ARG A 14 13.04 -2.88 -3.92
CA ARG A 14 14.23 -3.64 -3.63
C ARG A 14 13.77 -4.84 -2.83
N TYR A 15 13.57 -5.89 -3.55
CA TYR A 15 13.50 -7.23 -3.07
C TYR A 15 14.54 -7.41 -1.95
N PHE A 16 14.06 -7.44 -0.70
CA PHE A 16 14.94 -7.63 0.45
C PHE A 16 15.36 -9.09 0.52
N SER A 17 16.64 -9.29 0.24
CA SER A 17 17.42 -10.43 0.71
C SER A 17 17.75 -10.22 2.19
N ASP A 18 17.29 -11.16 3.00
CA ASP A 18 17.73 -11.55 4.35
C ASP A 18 18.52 -10.58 5.23
N ASN A 19 17.96 -10.25 6.39
CA ASN A 19 18.52 -10.65 7.70
C ASN A 19 17.72 -9.99 8.84
N GLY A 20 17.19 -10.82 9.74
CA GLY A 20 16.77 -10.39 11.07
C GLY A 20 15.37 -10.82 11.45
N LEU A 21 15.32 -11.85 12.28
CA LEU A 21 14.13 -12.33 12.98
C LEU A 21 13.33 -11.18 13.61
N SER A 22 12.15 -10.94 13.07
CA SER A 22 11.04 -10.38 13.79
C SER A 22 9.83 -11.23 13.41
N MET A 23 9.17 -11.81 14.41
CA MET A 23 7.90 -12.52 14.25
C MET A 23 6.81 -11.48 13.99
N SER A 24 6.82 -10.86 12.82
CA SER A 24 5.65 -10.16 12.28
C SER A 24 4.89 -11.18 11.44
N ASN A 25 3.55 -11.18 11.52
CA ASN A 25 2.67 -11.93 10.64
C ASN A 25 3.03 -11.60 9.19
N SER A 26 4.01 -12.33 8.65
CA SER A 26 4.42 -12.13 7.26
C SER A 26 3.33 -12.75 6.40
N LEU A 27 2.68 -11.92 5.59
CA LEU A 27 1.71 -12.36 4.57
C LEU A 27 2.46 -13.06 3.41
N LYS A 28 3.39 -13.96 3.75
CA LYS A 28 4.19 -14.72 2.79
C LYS A 28 3.40 -15.91 2.28
N ILE A 29 3.28 -16.00 0.98
CA ILE A 29 2.59 -17.07 0.28
C ILE A 29 3.61 -17.93 -0.42
N ASN A 30 3.54 -19.24 -0.20
CA ASN A 30 4.33 -20.19 -0.98
C ASN A 30 3.66 -20.43 -2.33
N VAL A 31 4.32 -19.97 -3.39
CA VAL A 31 3.81 -20.07 -4.78
C VAL A 31 3.64 -21.52 -5.23
N LEU A 32 4.44 -22.43 -4.69
CA LEU A 32 4.34 -23.86 -5.04
C LEU A 32 3.08 -24.51 -4.48
N LEU A 33 2.52 -23.94 -3.40
CA LEU A 33 1.35 -24.47 -2.70
C LEU A 33 0.04 -23.83 -3.14
N ILE A 34 0.05 -22.88 -4.10
CA ILE A 34 -1.19 -22.29 -4.62
C ILE A 34 -1.94 -23.34 -5.41
N PRO A 35 -3.20 -23.69 -5.04
CA PRO A 35 -4.03 -24.66 -5.75
C PRO A 35 -4.38 -24.17 -7.17
N GLU A 36 -4.77 -25.08 -8.05
CA GLU A 36 -5.21 -24.72 -9.42
C GLU A 36 -6.46 -23.84 -9.44
N GLU A 37 -7.39 -24.06 -8.51
CA GLU A 37 -8.58 -23.23 -8.30
C GLU A 37 -8.28 -21.87 -7.68
N GLY A 38 -7.04 -21.63 -7.25
CA GLY A 38 -6.62 -20.44 -6.55
C GLY A 38 -6.84 -20.52 -5.04
N GLN A 39 -6.39 -19.50 -4.33
CA GLN A 39 -6.50 -19.40 -2.88
C GLN A 39 -7.00 -18.01 -2.49
N ARG A 40 -8.05 -17.96 -1.68
CA ARG A 40 -8.59 -16.71 -1.11
C ARG A 40 -7.90 -16.40 0.20
N PHE A 41 -7.53 -15.13 0.36
CA PHE A 41 -6.97 -14.57 1.59
C PHE A 41 -7.87 -13.44 2.08
N VAL A 42 -8.28 -13.54 3.34
CA VAL A 42 -9.06 -12.50 4.03
C VAL A 42 -8.34 -12.22 5.33
N PHE A 43 -8.01 -10.97 5.58
CA PHE A 43 -7.36 -10.57 6.82
C PHE A 43 -7.67 -9.11 7.17
N SER A 44 -7.52 -8.80 8.46
CA SER A 44 -7.64 -7.44 9.00
C SER A 44 -6.39 -7.13 9.80
N GLU A 45 -5.84 -5.94 9.61
CA GLU A 45 -4.63 -5.46 10.26
C GLU A 45 -4.77 -3.99 10.70
N GLY A 46 -3.79 -3.48 11.40
CA GLY A 46 -3.79 -2.10 11.91
C GLY A 46 -2.45 -1.40 11.74
N ASP A 47 -2.29 -0.26 12.41
CA ASP A 47 -1.14 0.65 12.30
C ASP A 47 0.22 -0.03 12.55
N ALA A 48 0.28 -0.94 13.53
CA ALA A 48 1.53 -1.64 13.84
C ALA A 48 2.03 -2.50 12.67
N TRP A 49 1.12 -3.21 11.99
CA TRP A 49 1.43 -3.97 10.79
C TRP A 49 1.82 -3.04 9.64
N PHE A 50 1.03 -1.99 9.39
CA PHE A 50 1.27 -1.05 8.30
C PHE A 50 2.64 -0.39 8.40
N LYS A 51 3.06 -0.02 9.60
CA LYS A 51 4.39 0.55 9.85
C LYS A 51 5.54 -0.40 9.53
N THR A 52 5.31 -1.72 9.50
CA THR A 52 6.36 -2.67 9.10
C THR A 52 6.69 -2.59 7.60
N CYS A 53 5.80 -2.03 6.77
CA CYS A 53 6.03 -1.82 5.34
C CYS A 53 6.99 -0.65 5.03
N PHE A 54 7.34 0.17 6.03
CA PHE A 54 8.14 1.38 5.87
C PHE A 54 9.44 1.31 6.66
N HIS A 55 10.41 2.10 6.23
CA HIS A 55 11.62 2.31 7.03
C HIS A 55 11.31 3.15 8.27
N LYS A 56 11.97 2.84 9.40
CA LYS A 56 11.74 3.50 10.70
C LYS A 56 11.87 5.03 10.69
N GLU A 57 12.53 5.59 9.69
CA GLU A 57 12.75 7.03 9.54
C GLU A 57 11.65 7.73 8.72
N GLU A 58 10.75 6.97 8.10
CA GLU A 58 9.67 7.54 7.31
C GLU A 58 8.51 7.99 8.21
N ARG A 59 8.25 9.29 8.20
CA ARG A 59 7.10 9.87 8.91
C ARG A 59 5.92 9.93 7.95
N LEU A 60 4.85 9.26 8.33
CA LEU A 60 3.56 9.37 7.68
C LEU A 60 2.75 10.49 8.36
N ASP A 61 2.08 11.32 7.56
CA ASP A 61 1.23 12.40 8.05
C ASP A 61 -0.19 11.87 8.40
N PHE A 62 -0.33 10.55 8.55
CA PHE A 62 -1.57 9.85 8.93
C PHE A 62 -1.24 8.58 9.71
N ALA A 63 -2.24 8.03 10.41
CA ALA A 63 -2.18 6.72 11.04
C ALA A 63 -3.25 5.81 10.41
N LEU A 64 -2.92 4.53 10.19
CA LEU A 64 -3.88 3.53 9.77
C LEU A 64 -4.59 2.99 11.03
N GLU A 65 -5.90 3.20 11.19
CA GLU A 65 -6.63 2.59 12.29
C GLU A 65 -6.89 1.10 12.03
N THR A 66 -7.48 0.78 10.88
CA THR A 66 -7.79 -0.58 10.44
C THR A 66 -7.68 -0.71 8.93
N ILE A 67 -7.39 -1.91 8.47
CA ILE A 67 -7.55 -2.33 7.08
C ILE A 67 -8.16 -3.71 7.03
N ASP A 68 -9.14 -3.89 6.16
CA ASP A 68 -9.73 -5.17 5.78
C ASP A 68 -9.39 -5.46 4.33
N VAL A 69 -8.84 -6.63 4.07
CA VAL A 69 -8.41 -7.07 2.74
C VAL A 69 -9.09 -8.39 2.40
N ASP A 70 -9.56 -8.50 1.18
CA ASP A 70 -10.08 -9.73 0.58
C ASP A 70 -9.49 -9.89 -0.81
N CYS A 71 -8.67 -10.90 -1.01
CA CYS A 71 -8.05 -11.15 -2.30
C CYS A 71 -8.02 -12.63 -2.69
N MET A 72 -8.08 -12.87 -3.99
CA MET A 72 -7.92 -14.16 -4.63
C MET A 72 -6.56 -14.20 -5.32
N ILE A 73 -5.82 -15.26 -5.09
CA ILE A 73 -4.52 -15.50 -5.72
C ILE A 73 -4.63 -16.74 -6.57
N THR A 74 -4.26 -16.62 -7.83
CA THR A 74 -4.22 -17.71 -8.80
C THR A 74 -2.85 -17.80 -9.43
N LYS A 75 -2.51 -18.99 -9.93
CA LYS A 75 -1.23 -19.24 -10.61
C LYS A 75 -1.46 -19.96 -11.93
N THR A 76 -0.81 -19.46 -12.99
CA THR A 76 -0.83 -20.10 -14.32
C THR A 76 0.57 -20.06 -14.91
N SER A 77 1.14 -21.22 -15.21
CA SER A 77 2.47 -21.34 -15.82
C SER A 77 3.58 -20.56 -15.09
N GLY A 78 3.51 -20.48 -13.77
CA GLY A 78 4.46 -19.73 -12.93
C GLY A 78 4.10 -18.26 -12.72
N THR A 79 3.26 -17.67 -13.56
CA THR A 79 2.74 -16.30 -13.33
C THR A 79 1.69 -16.34 -12.25
N VAL A 80 1.81 -15.44 -11.26
CA VAL A 80 0.88 -15.30 -10.15
C VAL A 80 0.03 -14.05 -10.35
N PHE A 81 -1.28 -14.22 -10.25
CA PHE A 81 -2.25 -13.15 -10.34
C PHE A 81 -2.89 -12.94 -8.98
N ILE A 82 -2.91 -11.71 -8.51
CA ILE A 82 -3.55 -11.31 -7.26
C ILE A 82 -4.65 -10.32 -7.63
N LYS A 83 -5.89 -10.64 -7.31
CA LYS A 83 -7.04 -9.76 -7.52
C LYS A 83 -7.82 -9.63 -6.23
N GLY A 84 -8.07 -8.41 -5.80
CA GLY A 84 -8.76 -8.20 -4.55
C GLY A 84 -9.30 -6.79 -4.39
N ASN A 85 -9.78 -6.55 -3.19
CA ASN A 85 -10.21 -5.26 -2.72
C ASN A 85 -9.73 -5.04 -1.29
N PHE A 86 -9.68 -3.79 -0.89
CA PHE A 86 -9.45 -3.42 0.49
C PHE A 86 -10.34 -2.24 0.89
N SER A 87 -10.59 -2.14 2.19
CA SER A 87 -11.17 -0.98 2.85
C SER A 87 -10.31 -0.63 4.05
N ALA A 88 -9.92 0.63 4.18
CA ALA A 88 -9.07 1.07 5.28
C ALA A 88 -9.63 2.35 5.90
N LEU A 89 -9.53 2.44 7.23
CA LEU A 89 -9.83 3.64 8.00
C LEU A 89 -8.52 4.30 8.41
N ILE A 90 -8.33 5.54 7.98
CA ILE A 90 -7.17 6.35 8.33
C ILE A 90 -7.58 7.53 9.20
N ASP A 91 -6.69 7.90 10.11
CA ASP A 91 -6.80 9.06 10.98
C ASP A 91 -5.66 10.04 10.64
N ALA A 92 -6.02 11.27 10.29
CA ALA A 92 -5.07 12.27 9.84
C ALA A 92 -5.54 13.69 10.20
N ASP A 93 -4.64 14.65 10.11
CA ASP A 93 -4.99 16.06 10.30
C ASP A 93 -5.55 16.65 8.99
N CYS A 94 -6.64 17.42 9.14
CA CYS A 94 -7.19 18.15 8.00
C CYS A 94 -6.15 19.15 7.47
N SER A 95 -5.89 19.12 6.16
CA SER A 95 -4.89 19.97 5.50
C SER A 95 -5.22 21.46 5.55
N ARG A 96 -6.44 21.86 5.98
CA ARG A 96 -6.86 23.25 6.07
C ARG A 96 -6.99 23.77 7.51
N CYS A 97 -7.59 22.99 8.42
CA CYS A 97 -7.87 23.45 9.78
C CYS A 97 -7.10 22.70 10.86
N LEU A 98 -6.33 21.69 10.49
CA LEU A 98 -5.50 20.84 11.35
C LEU A 98 -6.28 20.05 12.41
N GLU A 99 -7.61 20.00 12.31
CA GLU A 99 -8.42 19.12 13.15
C GLU A 99 -8.27 17.67 12.71
N ARG A 100 -8.22 16.79 13.70
CA ARG A 100 -8.20 15.33 13.44
C ARG A 100 -9.45 14.92 12.68
N THR A 101 -9.26 14.13 11.66
CA THR A 101 -10.35 13.61 10.84
C THR A 101 -10.10 12.17 10.43
N ARG A 102 -11.18 11.42 10.30
CA ARG A 102 -11.16 10.04 9.83
C ARG A 102 -11.64 9.98 8.39
N LEU A 103 -10.96 9.18 7.61
CA LEU A 103 -11.28 8.99 6.20
C LEU A 103 -11.26 7.48 5.91
N THR A 104 -12.35 6.99 5.31
CA THR A 104 -12.39 5.65 4.75
C THR A 104 -11.89 5.71 3.32
N ILE A 105 -10.91 4.88 3.01
CA ILE A 105 -10.37 4.70 1.66
C ILE A 105 -10.53 3.24 1.26
N GLY A 106 -10.58 2.97 -0.02
CA GLY A 106 -10.65 1.60 -0.54
C GLY A 106 -10.57 1.55 -2.04
N SER A 107 -10.15 0.43 -2.56
CA SER A 107 -10.04 0.18 -4.00
C SER A 107 -10.07 -1.30 -4.31
N ASN A 108 -10.45 -1.59 -5.54
CA ASN A 108 -10.11 -2.88 -6.15
C ASN A 108 -8.71 -2.79 -6.73
N PHE A 109 -7.95 -3.86 -6.64
CA PHE A 109 -6.61 -3.94 -7.21
C PHE A 109 -6.37 -5.25 -7.93
N THR A 110 -5.45 -5.22 -8.88
CA THR A 110 -4.98 -6.39 -9.61
C THR A 110 -3.46 -6.28 -9.72
N TYR A 111 -2.76 -7.37 -9.42
CA TYR A 111 -1.31 -7.48 -9.55
C TYR A 111 -0.97 -8.71 -10.36
N THR A 112 0.03 -8.58 -11.23
CA THR A 112 0.61 -9.69 -11.98
C THR A 112 2.08 -9.81 -11.63
N LEU A 113 2.48 -10.99 -11.17
CA LEU A 113 3.84 -11.29 -10.74
C LEU A 113 4.41 -12.40 -11.63
N ILE A 114 5.52 -12.09 -12.31
CA ILE A 114 6.22 -13.07 -13.15
C ILE A 114 7.47 -13.60 -12.43
N PRO A 115 7.81 -14.89 -12.58
CA PRO A 115 9.03 -15.44 -12.00
C PRO A 115 10.26 -14.89 -12.73
N VAL A 116 11.24 -14.38 -11.96
CA VAL A 116 12.56 -14.06 -12.53
C VAL A 116 13.32 -15.34 -12.77
N LYS A 117 13.64 -15.64 -14.03
CA LYS A 117 14.59 -16.70 -14.38
C LYS A 117 16.00 -16.19 -14.12
N ALA A 118 16.81 -16.95 -13.39
CA ALA A 118 18.16 -16.55 -12.95
C ALA A 118 19.15 -16.18 -14.08
N GLU A 119 18.78 -16.38 -15.34
CA GLU A 119 19.65 -16.20 -16.50
C GLU A 119 19.36 -14.94 -17.35
N GLN A 120 18.32 -14.16 -17.03
CA GLN A 120 18.00 -12.95 -17.82
C GLN A 120 18.35 -11.68 -17.07
N LYS A 121 19.60 -11.23 -17.21
CA LYS A 121 20.06 -9.86 -16.94
C LYS A 121 19.94 -8.94 -18.17
N GLU A 122 19.02 -9.20 -19.06
CA GLU A 122 18.77 -8.27 -20.17
C GLU A 122 17.79 -7.22 -19.71
N GLU A 123 18.17 -5.95 -19.87
CA GLU A 123 17.26 -4.81 -19.75
C GLU A 123 16.14 -4.98 -20.76
N ILE A 124 14.97 -5.40 -20.30
CA ILE A 124 13.77 -5.49 -21.14
C ILE A 124 13.13 -4.10 -21.10
N GLU A 125 13.08 -3.40 -22.22
CA GLU A 125 12.23 -2.23 -22.39
C GLU A 125 10.76 -2.67 -22.24
N LEU A 126 10.16 -2.31 -21.10
CA LEU A 126 8.76 -2.63 -20.81
C LEU A 126 7.86 -1.74 -21.68
N LYS A 127 6.87 -2.35 -22.32
CA LYS A 127 5.81 -1.62 -23.02
C LYS A 127 4.89 -0.96 -21.98
N PRO A 128 4.19 0.16 -22.33
CA PRO A 128 3.28 0.83 -21.41
C PRO A 128 2.20 -0.06 -20.77
N GLU A 129 1.82 -1.14 -21.43
CA GLU A 129 0.85 -2.14 -20.98
C GLU A 129 1.43 -3.11 -19.94
N GLU A 130 2.76 -3.12 -19.77
CA GLU A 130 3.49 -3.98 -18.84
C GLU A 130 3.86 -3.28 -17.52
N LEU A 131 3.42 -2.04 -17.32
CA LEU A 131 3.72 -1.23 -16.13
C LEU A 131 3.08 -1.77 -14.83
N GLU A 132 2.08 -2.65 -14.94
CA GLU A 132 1.45 -3.33 -13.80
C GLU A 132 2.08 -4.71 -13.51
N ILE A 133 3.17 -5.06 -14.21
CA ILE A 133 3.84 -6.34 -14.05
C ILE A 133 5.03 -6.16 -13.11
N SER A 134 4.99 -6.85 -11.98
CA SER A 134 6.12 -6.98 -11.07
C SER A 134 6.74 -8.36 -11.21
N SER A 135 7.93 -8.55 -10.67
CA SER A 135 8.59 -9.84 -10.69
C SER A 135 8.79 -10.39 -9.27
N TYR A 136 8.81 -11.72 -9.14
CA TYR A 136 9.16 -12.38 -7.90
C TYR A 136 10.30 -13.36 -8.09
N GLN A 137 11.05 -13.63 -7.03
CA GLN A 137 12.17 -14.56 -7.03
C GLN A 137 12.00 -15.59 -5.90
N GLY A 138 12.33 -16.86 -6.19
CA GLY A 138 12.16 -17.97 -5.24
C GLY A 138 10.70 -18.42 -5.12
N ASP A 139 10.39 -19.10 -4.01
CA ASP A 139 9.14 -19.81 -3.81
C ASP A 139 8.11 -19.02 -2.99
N PHE A 140 8.45 -17.83 -2.51
CA PHE A 140 7.59 -17.04 -1.63
C PHE A 140 7.34 -15.65 -2.20
N ILE A 141 6.09 -15.21 -2.09
CA ILE A 141 5.67 -13.84 -2.37
C ILE A 141 5.17 -13.23 -1.06
N ASP A 142 5.63 -12.01 -0.75
CA ASP A 142 5.13 -11.23 0.37
C ASP A 142 4.03 -10.28 -0.11
N LEU A 143 2.82 -10.42 0.40
CA LEU A 143 1.67 -9.56 0.06
C LEU A 143 1.73 -8.20 0.76
N ALA A 144 2.42 -8.09 1.90
CA ALA A 144 2.39 -6.86 2.69
C ALA A 144 2.85 -5.63 1.90
N PRO A 145 3.98 -5.63 1.16
CA PRO A 145 4.40 -4.48 0.36
C PRO A 145 3.36 -4.09 -0.70
N ILE A 146 2.76 -5.09 -1.37
CA ILE A 146 1.75 -4.88 -2.42
C ILE A 146 0.52 -4.15 -1.84
N ILE A 147 0.02 -4.63 -0.71
CA ILE A 147 -1.15 -4.04 -0.06
C ILE A 147 -0.84 -2.64 0.47
N CYS A 148 0.32 -2.46 1.10
CA CYS A 148 0.74 -1.15 1.61
C CYS A 148 0.87 -0.11 0.50
N GLU A 149 1.40 -0.50 -0.67
CA GLU A 149 1.45 0.35 -1.85
C GLU A 149 0.03 0.77 -2.30
N GLN A 150 -0.91 -0.18 -2.37
CA GLN A 150 -2.29 0.10 -2.76
C GLN A 150 -2.97 1.08 -1.79
N ILE A 151 -2.74 0.96 -0.48
CA ILE A 151 -3.24 1.90 0.51
C ILE A 151 -2.73 3.31 0.21
N ILE A 152 -1.41 3.46 0.03
CA ILE A 152 -0.78 4.77 -0.20
C ILE A 152 -1.30 5.44 -1.46
N LEU A 153 -1.52 4.67 -2.54
CA LEU A 153 -2.06 5.18 -3.79
C LEU A 153 -3.49 5.74 -3.66
N GLN A 154 -4.26 5.26 -2.67
CA GLN A 154 -5.63 5.74 -2.43
C GLN A 154 -5.71 6.93 -1.48
N ILE A 155 -4.62 7.30 -0.80
CA ILE A 155 -4.65 8.43 0.12
C ILE A 155 -4.71 9.72 -0.69
N PRO A 156 -5.73 10.57 -0.49
CA PRO A 156 -5.84 11.83 -1.22
C PRO A 156 -4.70 12.78 -0.85
N ILE A 157 -4.18 13.52 -1.83
CA ILE A 157 -3.11 14.53 -1.64
C ILE A 157 -3.49 15.58 -0.57
N LYS A 158 -4.80 15.84 -0.44
CA LYS A 158 -5.36 16.76 0.56
C LYS A 158 -6.45 16.05 1.32
N ILE A 159 -6.20 15.75 2.58
CA ILE A 159 -7.19 15.22 3.50
C ILE A 159 -7.96 16.41 4.09
N LEU A 160 -9.27 16.41 3.98
CA LEU A 160 -10.14 17.47 4.48
C LEU A 160 -11.16 16.87 5.45
N CYS A 161 -11.43 17.56 6.57
CA CYS A 161 -12.49 17.15 7.51
C CYS A 161 -13.89 17.25 6.89
N ARG A 162 -14.05 18.14 5.88
CA ARG A 162 -15.23 18.31 5.03
C ARG A 162 -14.86 19.11 3.78
N GLU A 163 -15.55 18.94 2.70
CA GLU A 163 -15.26 19.63 1.42
C GLU A 163 -15.23 21.15 1.57
N GLU A 164 -16.17 21.71 2.32
CA GLU A 164 -16.32 23.15 2.60
C GLU A 164 -15.48 23.64 3.79
N CYS A 165 -14.43 22.92 4.18
CA CYS A 165 -13.59 23.36 5.29
C CYS A 165 -13.00 24.73 4.99
N LYS A 166 -13.30 25.73 5.86
CA LYS A 166 -12.82 27.10 5.73
C LYS A 166 -11.37 27.30 6.17
N GLY A 167 -10.80 26.29 6.88
CA GLY A 167 -9.42 26.33 7.36
C GLY A 167 -9.17 27.23 8.54
N LEU A 168 -7.90 27.64 8.69
CA LEU A 168 -7.45 28.58 9.72
C LEU A 168 -7.34 30.01 9.16
N CYS A 169 -7.63 30.99 10.00
CA CYS A 169 -7.39 32.38 9.67
C CYS A 169 -5.89 32.65 9.48
N GLN A 170 -5.49 33.24 8.36
CA GLN A 170 -4.09 33.50 8.04
C GLN A 170 -3.44 34.55 8.96
N ARG A 171 -4.24 35.39 9.67
CA ARG A 171 -3.73 36.44 10.57
C ARG A 171 -3.55 35.93 11.98
N CYS A 172 -4.49 35.14 12.51
CA CYS A 172 -4.54 34.80 13.93
C CYS A 172 -4.62 33.28 14.22
N GLY A 173 -4.68 32.43 13.19
CA GLY A 173 -4.73 30.98 13.37
C GLY A 173 -6.07 30.43 13.88
N THR A 174 -7.09 31.27 14.09
CA THR A 174 -8.40 30.80 14.55
C THR A 174 -9.05 29.92 13.51
N ASN A 175 -9.68 28.82 13.96
CA ASN A 175 -10.41 27.93 13.07
C ASN A 175 -11.71 28.61 12.56
N LEU A 176 -11.74 28.88 11.26
CA LEU A 176 -12.87 29.55 10.61
C LEU A 176 -14.13 28.68 10.49
N ASN A 177 -14.02 27.39 10.78
CA ASN A 177 -15.20 26.50 10.81
C ASN A 177 -16.00 26.65 12.12
N ALA A 178 -15.37 27.10 13.19
CA ALA A 178 -15.99 27.33 14.50
C ALA A 178 -16.49 28.76 14.70
N ALA A 179 -16.07 29.70 13.83
CA ALA A 179 -16.56 31.08 13.88
C ALA A 179 -17.96 31.12 13.26
N SER A 180 -18.97 31.30 14.12
CA SER A 180 -20.36 31.61 13.77
C SER A 180 -20.49 33.10 13.49
#